data_4797342a0a7ca7a56619d6ffa51af715
#
_entry.id   4797342a0a7ca7a56619d6ffa51af715
#
_cell.length_a   1.000
_cell.length_b   1.000
_cell.length_c   1.000
_cell.angle_alpha   90.00
_cell.angle_beta   90.00
_cell.angle_gamma   90.00
#
_symmetry.space_group_name_H-M   'P 1'
#
loop_
_entity.id
_entity.type
_entity.pdbx_description
1 polymer ?
#
loop_
_entity_poly.entity_id
_entity_poly.type
_entity_poly.pdbx_seq_one_letter_code
_entity_poly.pdbx_strand_id
1 'polypeptide(L)'
;MADLELLCIDLQNDFATEGGKCYTYRPSVDFVKNTFIPYVEESGIGINEIVSDYRQPRPGDDRDCCRPGEWGFESLIPLERRKGKQWIKTMNSPIWTRAGAGIPMDNPGLPFQDPVSFGNWLLKQIGGREDVGSVVVFGLTADCCVLAGVQELKWRGYEVSVLSEATDVRSGDQEEKKRFLSGPPFTFWGKAISFEELRKKIGSGR
;
A
#
# COMPACT_ATOMS: atom_id res chain seq x y z
N MET A 1 10.01 -2.92 23.19
CA MET A 1 10.55 -3.03 21.80
C MET A 1 9.66 -2.19 20.92
N ALA A 2 10.22 -1.43 20.00
CA ALA A 2 9.40 -0.60 19.10
C ALA A 2 8.59 -1.52 18.18
N ASP A 3 7.28 -1.23 18.05
CA ASP A 3 6.33 -2.10 17.35
C ASP A 3 6.57 -2.09 15.83
N LEU A 4 6.33 -3.24 15.19
CA LEU A 4 6.32 -3.37 13.73
C LEU A 4 4.92 -3.08 13.23
N GLU A 5 4.80 -2.18 12.26
CA GLU A 5 3.54 -1.83 11.61
C GLU A 5 3.46 -2.37 10.18
N LEU A 6 2.32 -2.91 9.81
CA LEU A 6 2.02 -3.34 8.45
C LEU A 6 1.24 -2.23 7.71
N LEU A 7 1.66 -1.93 6.48
CA LEU A 7 1.01 -0.97 5.61
C LEU A 7 0.77 -1.57 4.22
N CYS A 8 -0.49 -1.74 3.88
CA CYS A 8 -0.94 -2.15 2.55
C CYS A 8 -1.14 -0.94 1.64
N ILE A 9 -0.72 -1.02 0.38
CA ILE A 9 -0.95 0.00 -0.63
C ILE A 9 -1.66 -0.61 -1.84
N ASP A 10 -2.84 -0.08 -2.18
CA ASP A 10 -3.58 -0.35 -3.41
C ASP A 10 -3.89 -1.84 -3.71
N LEU A 11 -4.17 -2.63 -2.69
CA LEU A 11 -4.57 -4.02 -2.90
C LEU A 11 -6.09 -4.11 -3.14
N GLN A 12 -6.58 -3.31 -4.10
CA GLN A 12 -7.99 -3.18 -4.47
C GLN A 12 -8.34 -4.09 -5.66
N ASN A 13 -9.61 -4.45 -5.78
CA ASN A 13 -10.09 -5.36 -6.82
C ASN A 13 -9.74 -4.90 -8.24
N ASP A 14 -9.83 -3.60 -8.54
CA ASP A 14 -9.46 -3.07 -9.87
C ASP A 14 -7.99 -3.35 -10.26
N PHE A 15 -7.10 -3.54 -9.29
CA PHE A 15 -5.69 -3.86 -9.56
C PHE A 15 -5.35 -5.35 -9.36
N ALA A 16 -6.05 -6.01 -8.44
CA ALA A 16 -5.63 -7.28 -7.88
C ALA A 16 -6.56 -8.47 -8.23
N THR A 17 -7.72 -8.22 -8.84
CA THR A 17 -8.69 -9.28 -9.13
C THR A 17 -9.03 -9.29 -10.61
N GLU A 18 -9.12 -10.50 -11.19
CA GLU A 18 -9.54 -10.67 -12.59
C GLU A 18 -10.89 -9.99 -12.84
N GLY A 19 -10.98 -9.26 -13.95
CA GLY A 19 -12.10 -8.39 -14.27
C GLY A 19 -11.96 -6.94 -13.76
N GLY A 20 -10.97 -6.64 -12.96
CA GLY A 20 -10.66 -5.25 -12.55
C GLY A 20 -10.15 -4.41 -13.72
N LYS A 21 -10.51 -3.13 -13.73
CA LYS A 21 -10.22 -2.18 -14.84
C LYS A 21 -8.73 -1.97 -15.12
N CYS A 22 -7.88 -2.18 -14.10
CA CYS A 22 -6.43 -2.02 -14.17
C CYS A 22 -5.70 -3.33 -13.79
N TYR A 23 -6.39 -4.46 -13.93
CA TYR A 23 -5.87 -5.76 -13.57
C TYR A 23 -4.74 -6.20 -14.50
N THR A 24 -3.73 -6.78 -13.91
CA THR A 24 -2.70 -7.62 -14.53
C THR A 24 -2.41 -8.75 -13.55
N TYR A 25 -2.24 -9.96 -14.03
CA TYR A 25 -1.86 -11.07 -13.17
C TYR A 25 -0.53 -10.81 -12.46
N ARG A 26 -0.50 -11.01 -11.15
CA ARG A 26 0.68 -10.82 -10.30
C ARG A 26 0.75 -11.90 -9.23
N PRO A 27 1.80 -12.72 -9.20
CA PRO A 27 1.96 -13.79 -8.21
C PRO A 27 1.89 -13.32 -6.75
N SER A 28 2.27 -12.07 -6.48
CA SER A 28 2.17 -11.49 -5.13
C SER A 28 0.75 -11.44 -4.61
N VAL A 29 -0.25 -11.29 -5.49
CA VAL A 29 -1.66 -11.28 -5.08
C VAL A 29 -2.10 -12.66 -4.61
N ASP A 30 -1.66 -13.71 -5.29
CA ASP A 30 -1.92 -15.10 -4.88
C ASP A 30 -1.25 -15.40 -3.54
N PHE A 31 0.00 -14.93 -3.36
CA PHE A 31 0.70 -15.05 -2.09
C PHE A 31 -0.05 -14.32 -0.96
N VAL A 32 -0.52 -13.10 -1.20
CA VAL A 32 -1.28 -12.35 -0.20
C VAL A 32 -2.55 -13.08 0.17
N LYS A 33 -3.34 -13.54 -0.80
CA LYS A 33 -4.62 -14.24 -0.55
C LYS A 33 -4.44 -15.58 0.17
N ASN A 34 -3.46 -16.37 -0.27
CA ASN A 34 -3.36 -17.77 0.14
C ASN A 34 -2.38 -18.01 1.29
N THR A 35 -1.51 -17.05 1.59
CA THR A 35 -0.46 -17.22 2.60
C THR A 35 -0.44 -16.08 3.61
N PHE A 36 -0.38 -14.84 3.13
CA PHE A 36 -0.14 -13.70 4.03
C PHE A 36 -1.37 -13.31 4.85
N ILE A 37 -2.55 -13.21 4.24
CA ILE A 37 -3.81 -12.93 4.96
C ILE A 37 -4.09 -13.99 6.00
N PRO A 38 -4.07 -15.31 5.71
CA PRO A 38 -4.24 -16.34 6.73
C PRO A 38 -3.25 -16.22 7.89
N TYR A 39 -1.98 -15.93 7.61
CA TYR A 39 -0.98 -15.71 8.66
C TYR A 39 -1.31 -14.48 9.54
N VAL A 40 -1.75 -13.37 8.94
CA VAL A 40 -2.13 -12.15 9.67
C VAL A 40 -3.37 -12.40 10.53
N GLU A 41 -4.33 -13.19 10.04
CA GLU A 41 -5.52 -13.59 10.78
C GLU A 41 -5.16 -14.43 12.01
N GLU A 42 -4.32 -15.46 11.83
CA GLU A 42 -3.83 -16.31 12.91
C GLU A 42 -3.01 -15.51 13.94
N SER A 43 -2.18 -14.59 13.46
CA SER A 43 -1.32 -13.77 14.31
C SER A 43 -2.06 -12.63 15.03
N GLY A 44 -3.29 -12.31 14.63
CA GLY A 44 -4.07 -11.21 15.19
C GLY A 44 -3.52 -9.82 14.88
N ILE A 45 -2.64 -9.69 13.88
CA ILE A 45 -2.00 -8.43 13.51
C ILE A 45 -2.95 -7.58 12.66
N GLY A 46 -3.00 -6.28 12.92
CA GLY A 46 -3.75 -5.33 12.12
C GLY A 46 -2.94 -4.76 10.97
N ILE A 47 -3.64 -4.34 9.90
CA ILE A 47 -3.06 -3.77 8.68
C ILE A 47 -3.57 -2.35 8.50
N ASN A 48 -2.67 -1.38 8.37
CA ASN A 48 -3.00 -0.04 7.92
C ASN A 48 -3.13 -0.03 6.39
N GLU A 49 -4.00 0.79 5.84
CA GLU A 49 -4.25 0.80 4.40
C GLU A 49 -4.20 2.19 3.77
N ILE A 50 -3.52 2.27 2.64
CA ILE A 50 -3.62 3.35 1.66
C ILE A 50 -4.30 2.78 0.42
N VAL A 51 -5.40 3.38 -0.01
CA VAL A 51 -6.16 2.96 -1.20
C VAL A 51 -6.27 4.08 -2.22
N SER A 52 -6.42 3.71 -3.48
CA SER A 52 -6.58 4.66 -4.58
C SER A 52 -8.06 4.99 -4.84
N ASP A 53 -8.32 6.26 -5.16
CA ASP A 53 -9.50 6.77 -5.83
C ASP A 53 -9.05 7.39 -7.16
N TYR A 54 -9.00 6.57 -8.20
CA TYR A 54 -8.43 6.93 -9.50
C TYR A 54 -9.51 7.32 -10.53
N ARG A 55 -10.62 7.89 -10.04
CA ARG A 55 -11.62 8.53 -10.91
C ARG A 55 -11.05 9.75 -11.61
N GLN A 56 -11.56 10.02 -12.80
CA GLN A 56 -11.32 11.30 -13.46
C GLN A 56 -12.05 12.46 -12.74
N PRO A 57 -11.55 13.72 -12.82
CA PRO A 57 -10.35 14.12 -13.54
C PRO A 57 -9.05 13.81 -12.76
N ARG A 58 -8.03 13.33 -13.48
CA ARG A 58 -6.67 13.09 -12.97
C ARG A 58 -5.65 13.57 -14.01
N PRO A 59 -5.00 14.72 -13.81
CA PRO A 59 -4.00 15.22 -14.73
C PRO A 59 -2.82 14.24 -14.92
N GLY A 60 -2.47 13.95 -16.17
CA GLY A 60 -1.35 13.08 -16.52
C GLY A 60 -1.63 11.58 -16.49
N ASP A 61 -2.86 11.16 -16.22
CA ASP A 61 -3.29 9.76 -16.26
C ASP A 61 -4.74 9.69 -16.72
N ASP A 62 -5.05 8.92 -17.75
CA ASP A 62 -6.38 8.75 -18.33
C ASP A 62 -7.18 7.58 -17.75
N ARG A 63 -6.55 6.75 -16.92
CA ARG A 63 -7.22 5.61 -16.28
C ARG A 63 -8.31 6.09 -15.33
N ASP A 64 -9.43 5.42 -15.36
CA ASP A 64 -10.58 5.66 -14.51
C ASP A 64 -10.96 4.38 -13.80
N CYS A 65 -10.40 4.17 -12.61
CA CYS A 65 -10.58 2.96 -11.83
C CYS A 65 -10.65 3.26 -10.33
N CYS A 66 -10.89 2.24 -9.53
CA CYS A 66 -11.05 2.33 -8.08
C CYS A 66 -12.09 3.40 -7.68
N ARG A 67 -13.27 3.34 -8.27
CA ARG A 67 -14.37 4.25 -7.98
C ARG A 67 -15.01 3.90 -6.63
N PRO A 68 -15.05 4.82 -5.66
CA PRO A 68 -15.74 4.60 -4.39
C PRO A 68 -17.21 4.17 -4.59
N GLY A 69 -17.62 3.13 -3.84
CA GLY A 69 -18.94 2.53 -3.97
C GLY A 69 -19.06 1.46 -5.06
N GLU A 70 -18.05 1.27 -5.91
CA GLU A 70 -17.97 0.17 -6.87
C GLU A 70 -17.08 -0.97 -6.33
N TRP A 71 -17.32 -2.19 -6.81
CA TRP A 71 -16.53 -3.38 -6.46
C TRP A 71 -15.01 -3.19 -6.67
N GLY A 72 -14.63 -2.48 -7.73
CA GLY A 72 -13.21 -2.21 -8.03
C GLY A 72 -12.47 -1.41 -6.96
N PHE A 73 -13.18 -0.62 -6.16
CA PHE A 73 -12.62 0.15 -5.05
C PHE A 73 -12.34 -0.72 -3.82
N GLU A 74 -13.03 -1.82 -3.64
CA GLU A 74 -12.92 -2.65 -2.45
C GLU A 74 -11.53 -3.27 -2.33
N SER A 75 -10.99 -3.25 -1.11
CA SER A 75 -9.70 -3.86 -0.78
C SER A 75 -9.84 -5.35 -0.52
N LEU A 76 -8.79 -6.12 -0.86
CA LEU A 76 -8.67 -7.54 -0.53
C LEU A 76 -8.38 -7.79 0.96
N ILE A 77 -7.96 -6.77 1.70
CA ILE A 77 -7.71 -6.92 3.14
C ILE A 77 -9.04 -7.09 3.87
N PRO A 78 -9.22 -8.18 4.65
CA PRO A 78 -10.42 -8.39 5.43
C PRO A 78 -10.71 -7.23 6.39
N LEU A 79 -11.97 -6.85 6.51
CA LEU A 79 -12.38 -5.68 7.28
C LEU A 79 -11.92 -5.77 8.75
N GLU A 80 -11.99 -6.97 9.33
CA GLU A 80 -11.58 -7.27 10.70
C GLU A 80 -10.07 -7.19 10.94
N ARG A 81 -9.28 -7.14 9.86
CA ARG A 81 -7.80 -6.98 9.93
C ARG A 81 -7.36 -5.54 9.67
N ARG A 82 -8.27 -4.67 9.23
CA ARG A 82 -7.94 -3.26 8.99
C ARG A 82 -7.78 -2.50 10.30
N LYS A 83 -6.69 -1.76 10.41
CA LYS A 83 -6.48 -0.82 11.52
C LYS A 83 -7.08 0.54 11.17
N GLY A 84 -8.06 0.97 11.94
CA GLY A 84 -8.59 2.32 11.86
C GLY A 84 -9.11 2.73 10.49
N LYS A 85 -8.83 3.99 10.08
CA LYS A 85 -9.35 4.58 8.85
C LYS A 85 -8.32 4.50 7.72
N GLN A 86 -8.76 4.02 6.56
CA GLN A 86 -7.96 4.06 5.33
C GLN A 86 -7.59 5.49 4.95
N TRP A 87 -6.38 5.68 4.41
CA TRP A 87 -6.02 6.87 3.66
C TRP A 87 -6.37 6.70 2.20
N ILE A 88 -7.00 7.71 1.60
CA ILE A 88 -7.43 7.65 0.21
C ILE A 88 -6.63 8.65 -0.61
N LYS A 89 -5.81 8.12 -1.50
CA LYS A 89 -5.00 8.89 -2.42
C LYS A 89 -5.60 8.93 -3.82
N THR A 90 -5.21 9.91 -4.60
CA THR A 90 -5.73 10.14 -5.95
C THR A 90 -4.66 10.11 -7.03
N MET A 91 -3.40 10.06 -6.65
CA MET A 91 -2.22 9.92 -7.51
C MET A 91 -1.29 8.86 -6.93
N ASN A 92 -0.16 8.58 -7.58
CA ASN A 92 0.79 7.56 -7.11
C ASN A 92 1.34 7.85 -5.71
N SER A 93 1.76 9.10 -5.47
CA SER A 93 2.19 9.51 -4.12
C SER A 93 1.00 9.70 -3.19
N PRO A 94 1.09 9.19 -1.95
CA PRO A 94 0.00 9.25 -0.99
C PRO A 94 -0.32 10.66 -0.48
N ILE A 95 0.54 11.67 -0.70
CA ILE A 95 0.21 13.05 -0.33
C ILE A 95 -0.86 13.68 -1.24
N TRP A 96 -1.16 13.07 -2.40
CA TRP A 96 -2.20 13.56 -3.28
C TRP A 96 -3.56 12.98 -2.90
N THR A 97 -4.50 13.86 -2.65
CA THR A 97 -5.91 13.54 -2.35
C THR A 97 -6.84 14.50 -3.09
N ARG A 98 -8.13 14.46 -2.80
CA ARG A 98 -9.15 15.39 -3.31
C ARG A 98 -10.27 15.56 -2.28
N ALA A 99 -11.06 16.64 -2.40
CA ALA A 99 -12.14 16.93 -1.47
C ALA A 99 -13.18 15.81 -1.37
N GLY A 100 -13.50 15.17 -2.50
CA GLY A 100 -14.41 14.03 -2.59
C GLY A 100 -13.74 12.65 -2.56
N ALA A 101 -12.51 12.53 -2.03
CA ALA A 101 -11.82 11.25 -1.95
C ALA A 101 -12.61 10.22 -1.14
N GLY A 102 -12.84 9.03 -1.73
CA GLY A 102 -13.59 7.95 -1.09
C GLY A 102 -15.10 8.13 -1.01
N ILE A 103 -15.64 9.23 -1.49
CA ILE A 103 -17.08 9.48 -1.48
C ILE A 103 -17.66 9.13 -2.85
N PRO A 104 -18.70 8.28 -2.95
CA PRO A 104 -19.38 8.01 -4.21
C PRO A 104 -20.12 9.27 -4.70
N MET A 105 -19.53 9.97 -5.68
CA MET A 105 -20.08 11.19 -6.29
C MET A 105 -19.55 11.38 -7.70
N ASP A 106 -20.32 12.07 -8.55
CA ASP A 106 -19.98 12.26 -9.98
C ASP A 106 -18.82 13.24 -10.19
N ASN A 107 -18.76 14.28 -9.37
CA ASN A 107 -17.69 15.29 -9.46
C ASN A 107 -16.82 15.30 -8.20
N PRO A 108 -15.76 14.48 -8.15
CA PRO A 108 -14.94 14.32 -6.94
C PRO A 108 -13.93 15.48 -6.72
N GLY A 109 -13.90 16.48 -7.58
CA GLY A 109 -12.90 17.55 -7.57
C GLY A 109 -11.54 17.14 -8.13
N LEU A 110 -10.70 18.13 -8.40
CA LEU A 110 -9.32 17.92 -8.85
C LEU A 110 -8.43 17.40 -7.71
N PRO A 111 -7.43 16.57 -8.02
CA PRO A 111 -6.37 16.22 -7.07
C PRO A 111 -5.58 17.44 -6.62
N PHE A 112 -5.21 17.45 -5.33
CA PHE A 112 -4.28 18.41 -4.74
C PHE A 112 -3.37 17.70 -3.73
N GLN A 113 -2.23 18.34 -3.41
CA GLN A 113 -1.32 17.82 -2.39
C GLN A 113 -1.77 18.25 -1.00
N ASP A 114 -1.85 17.27 -0.09
CA ASP A 114 -2.11 17.50 1.34
C ASP A 114 -1.13 16.70 2.21
N PRO A 115 0.14 17.11 2.25
CA PRO A 115 1.16 16.43 3.05
C PRO A 115 0.92 16.53 4.55
N VAL A 116 0.16 17.55 5.00
CA VAL A 116 -0.16 17.77 6.42
C VAL A 116 -1.20 16.75 6.90
N SER A 117 -2.32 16.64 6.20
CA SER A 117 -3.34 15.64 6.56
C SER A 117 -2.83 14.21 6.43
N PHE A 118 -2.01 13.93 5.41
CA PHE A 118 -1.34 12.62 5.31
C PHE A 118 -0.41 12.35 6.49
N GLY A 119 0.39 13.34 6.89
CA GLY A 119 1.26 13.23 8.07
C GLY A 119 0.47 12.98 9.37
N ASN A 120 -0.64 13.69 9.56
CA ASN A 120 -1.53 13.48 10.71
C ASN A 120 -2.17 12.10 10.72
N TRP A 121 -2.56 11.60 9.53
CA TRP A 121 -3.06 10.24 9.38
C TRP A 121 -2.00 9.20 9.77
N LEU A 122 -0.75 9.35 9.29
CA LEU A 122 0.37 8.47 9.67
C LEU A 122 0.58 8.44 11.19
N LEU A 123 0.65 9.61 11.83
CA LEU A 123 0.83 9.70 13.28
C LEU A 123 -0.30 9.02 14.04
N LYS A 124 -1.53 9.14 13.57
CA LYS A 124 -2.70 8.54 14.22
C LYS A 124 -2.80 7.03 14.01
N GLN A 125 -2.46 6.52 12.83
CA GLN A 125 -2.68 5.12 12.45
C GLN A 125 -1.45 4.24 12.71
N ILE A 126 -0.28 4.76 12.42
CA ILE A 126 0.99 4.04 12.53
C ILE A 126 1.70 4.42 13.84
N GLY A 127 1.67 5.67 14.22
CA GLY A 127 2.42 6.23 15.34
C GLY A 127 3.58 7.11 14.90
N GLY A 128 4.23 7.77 15.86
CA GLY A 128 5.44 8.55 15.61
C GLY A 128 6.63 7.66 15.24
N ARG A 129 7.57 8.19 14.46
CA ARG A 129 8.79 7.46 14.07
C ARG A 129 9.61 6.96 15.27
N GLU A 130 9.45 7.59 16.42
CA GLU A 130 10.17 7.24 17.66
C GLU A 130 9.49 6.09 18.40
N ASP A 131 8.19 5.88 18.15
CA ASP A 131 7.38 4.84 18.78
C ASP A 131 7.38 3.54 17.97
N VAL A 132 7.61 3.65 16.65
CA VAL A 132 7.52 2.54 15.69
C VAL A 132 8.91 2.07 15.28
N GLY A 133 9.20 0.79 15.49
CA GLY A 133 10.49 0.19 15.13
C GLY A 133 10.70 0.07 13.63
N SER A 134 9.67 -0.31 12.89
CA SER A 134 9.72 -0.39 11.43
C SER A 134 8.31 -0.48 10.81
N VAL A 135 8.17 0.06 9.61
CA VAL A 135 6.98 -0.11 8.77
C VAL A 135 7.29 -1.10 7.65
N VAL A 136 6.52 -2.17 7.56
CA VAL A 136 6.61 -3.11 6.44
C VAL A 136 5.48 -2.85 5.47
N VAL A 137 5.86 -2.39 4.28
CA VAL A 137 4.95 -2.04 3.18
C VAL A 137 4.76 -3.24 2.26
N PHE A 138 3.56 -3.43 1.75
CA PHE A 138 3.24 -4.42 0.71
C PHE A 138 2.08 -3.91 -0.17
N GLY A 139 1.79 -4.62 -1.26
CA GLY A 139 0.72 -4.24 -2.18
C GLY A 139 1.20 -3.88 -3.58
N LEU A 140 0.49 -3.02 -4.29
CA LEU A 140 0.67 -2.79 -5.73
C LEU A 140 0.88 -1.30 -6.07
N THR A 141 1.80 -0.97 -6.97
CA THR A 141 2.86 -1.79 -7.53
C THR A 141 4.22 -1.28 -7.05
N ALA A 142 5.21 -2.18 -6.95
CA ALA A 142 6.54 -1.88 -6.43
C ALA A 142 7.19 -0.66 -7.07
N ASP A 143 7.09 -0.57 -8.38
CA ASP A 143 7.68 0.45 -9.27
C ASP A 143 6.88 1.76 -9.35
N CYS A 144 5.76 1.87 -8.62
CA CYS A 144 4.85 3.01 -8.69
C CYS A 144 4.35 3.43 -7.30
N CYS A 145 3.15 2.99 -6.91
CA CYS A 145 2.49 3.44 -5.68
C CYS A 145 3.21 2.98 -4.41
N VAL A 146 3.75 1.75 -4.41
CA VAL A 146 4.56 1.25 -3.29
C VAL A 146 5.84 2.05 -3.16
N LEU A 147 6.59 2.28 -4.25
CA LEU A 147 7.78 3.15 -4.22
C LEU A 147 7.46 4.53 -3.69
N ALA A 148 6.41 5.17 -4.20
CA ALA A 148 6.00 6.50 -3.76
C ALA A 148 5.62 6.53 -2.27
N GLY A 149 4.94 5.50 -1.78
CA GLY A 149 4.63 5.34 -0.36
C GLY A 149 5.87 5.15 0.50
N VAL A 150 6.81 4.31 0.05
CA VAL A 150 8.11 4.09 0.71
C VAL A 150 8.92 5.39 0.79
N GLN A 151 8.96 6.17 -0.29
CA GLN A 151 9.63 7.48 -0.32
C GLN A 151 9.03 8.44 0.72
N GLU A 152 7.70 8.54 0.77
CA GLU A 152 7.01 9.43 1.71
C GLU A 152 7.24 9.04 3.18
N LEU A 153 7.24 7.73 3.48
CA LEU A 153 7.57 7.24 4.81
C LEU A 153 9.01 7.50 5.18
N LYS A 154 9.95 7.18 4.28
CA LYS A 154 11.39 7.37 4.51
C LYS A 154 11.74 8.84 4.68
N TRP A 155 11.12 9.73 3.88
CA TRP A 155 11.27 11.18 4.00
C TRP A 155 10.83 11.70 5.37
N ARG A 156 9.84 11.05 5.99
CA ARG A 156 9.37 11.37 7.35
C ARG A 156 10.16 10.67 8.46
N GLY A 157 11.21 9.94 8.10
CA GLY A 157 12.14 9.33 9.05
C GLY A 157 11.74 7.96 9.56
N TYR A 158 10.74 7.28 8.97
CA TYR A 158 10.42 5.91 9.31
C TYR A 158 11.48 4.93 8.77
N GLU A 159 11.72 3.86 9.52
CA GLU A 159 12.43 2.68 8.97
C GLU A 159 11.46 1.86 8.15
N VAL A 160 11.78 1.68 6.85
CA VAL A 160 10.85 1.08 5.88
C VAL A 160 11.44 -0.15 5.23
N SER A 161 10.68 -1.21 5.24
CA SER A 161 10.94 -2.42 4.46
C SER A 161 9.75 -2.73 3.55
N VAL A 162 9.98 -3.45 2.45
CA VAL A 162 8.93 -3.95 1.56
C VAL A 162 8.93 -5.47 1.57
N LEU A 163 7.75 -6.06 1.78
CA LEU A 163 7.59 -7.51 1.74
C LEU A 163 7.61 -8.00 0.30
N SER A 164 8.71 -8.66 -0.08
CA SER A 164 9.01 -9.01 -1.47
C SER A 164 7.98 -9.95 -2.10
N GLU A 165 7.49 -10.94 -1.35
CA GLU A 165 6.51 -11.90 -1.85
C GLU A 165 5.10 -11.28 -2.01
N ALA A 166 4.80 -10.24 -1.23
CA ALA A 166 3.49 -9.57 -1.23
C ALA A 166 3.43 -8.29 -2.09
N THR A 167 4.42 -8.10 -2.97
CA THR A 167 4.49 -6.95 -3.86
C THR A 167 5.01 -7.36 -5.24
N ASP A 168 4.48 -6.73 -6.31
CA ASP A 168 4.96 -6.93 -7.68
C ASP A 168 5.08 -5.61 -8.43
N VAL A 169 5.90 -5.61 -9.49
CA VAL A 169 5.96 -4.51 -10.45
C VAL A 169 4.70 -4.48 -11.33
N ARG A 170 4.51 -3.38 -12.05
CA ARG A 170 3.31 -3.16 -12.87
C ARG A 170 3.09 -4.24 -13.92
N SER A 171 4.16 -4.71 -14.56
CA SER A 171 4.10 -5.77 -15.57
C SER A 171 3.74 -7.15 -15.01
N GLY A 172 3.99 -7.41 -13.73
CA GLY A 172 3.92 -8.73 -13.12
C GLY A 172 5.14 -9.62 -13.40
N ASP A 173 6.13 -9.13 -14.17
CA ASP A 173 7.34 -9.88 -14.51
C ASP A 173 8.26 -10.03 -13.28
N GLN A 174 8.60 -11.28 -12.94
CA GLN A 174 9.34 -11.59 -11.72
C GLN A 174 10.84 -11.26 -11.83
N GLU A 175 11.42 -11.28 -13.01
CA GLU A 175 12.82 -10.86 -13.22
C GLU A 175 12.92 -9.34 -13.17
N GLU A 176 11.93 -8.62 -13.71
CA GLU A 176 11.85 -7.16 -13.55
C GLU A 176 11.68 -6.79 -12.07
N LYS A 177 10.79 -7.44 -11.34
CA LYS A 177 10.61 -7.26 -9.90
C LYS A 177 11.92 -7.45 -9.13
N LYS A 178 12.61 -8.56 -9.39
CA LYS A 178 13.88 -8.88 -8.73
C LYS A 178 14.92 -7.77 -8.97
N ARG A 179 15.08 -7.34 -10.22
CA ARG A 179 15.99 -6.23 -10.57
C ARG A 179 15.60 -4.93 -9.89
N PHE A 180 14.30 -4.61 -9.88
CA PHE A 180 13.77 -3.39 -9.27
C PHE A 180 14.02 -3.37 -7.76
N LEU A 181 13.69 -4.43 -7.04
CA LEU A 181 13.82 -4.51 -5.57
C LEU A 181 15.29 -4.61 -5.10
N SER A 182 16.22 -5.01 -5.97
CA SER A 182 17.64 -5.14 -5.65
C SER A 182 18.52 -3.98 -6.12
N GLY A 183 17.96 -3.01 -6.85
CA GLY A 183 18.69 -1.88 -7.42
C GLY A 183 18.05 -0.51 -7.22
N PRO A 184 18.75 0.55 -7.66
CA PRO A 184 18.16 1.88 -7.73
C PRO A 184 16.95 1.94 -8.69
N PRO A 185 15.95 2.81 -8.43
CA PRO A 185 15.88 3.76 -7.32
C PRO A 185 15.42 3.17 -5.99
N PHE A 186 14.88 1.94 -5.98
CA PHE A 186 14.25 1.36 -4.79
C PHE A 186 15.19 1.31 -3.58
N THR A 187 16.42 0.84 -3.76
CA THR A 187 17.40 0.66 -2.67
C THR A 187 17.86 1.96 -2.00
N PHE A 188 17.57 3.11 -2.58
CA PHE A 188 17.80 4.40 -1.94
C PHE A 188 16.77 4.74 -0.87
N TRP A 189 15.58 4.14 -0.96
CA TRP A 189 14.43 4.49 -0.13
C TRP A 189 13.97 3.38 0.80
N GLY A 190 14.14 2.13 0.40
CA GLY A 190 13.64 0.98 1.15
C GLY A 190 14.56 -0.22 1.06
N LYS A 191 14.18 -1.24 1.80
CA LYS A 191 14.82 -2.56 1.81
C LYS A 191 13.77 -3.63 1.55
N ALA A 192 14.03 -4.52 0.61
CA ALA A 192 13.20 -5.71 0.45
C ALA A 192 13.51 -6.72 1.57
N ILE A 193 12.47 -7.30 2.14
CA ILE A 193 12.57 -8.41 3.11
C ILE A 193 11.70 -9.57 2.66
N SER A 194 12.09 -10.77 3.03
CA SER A 194 11.30 -11.97 2.80
C SER A 194 10.20 -12.14 3.86
N PHE A 195 9.22 -12.99 3.55
CA PHE A 195 8.19 -13.37 4.52
C PHE A 195 8.77 -14.10 5.74
N GLU A 196 9.83 -14.88 5.54
CA GLU A 196 10.53 -15.53 6.65
C GLU A 196 11.17 -14.51 7.61
N GLU A 197 11.82 -13.46 7.05
CA GLU A 197 12.38 -12.36 7.85
C GLU A 197 11.29 -11.59 8.60
N LEU A 198 10.14 -11.34 7.96
CA LEU A 198 8.99 -10.70 8.60
C LEU A 198 8.48 -11.55 9.78
N ARG A 199 8.30 -12.85 9.58
CA ARG A 199 7.86 -13.76 10.65
C ARG A 199 8.80 -13.77 11.85
N LYS A 200 10.12 -13.77 11.61
CA LYS A 200 11.14 -13.68 12.67
C LYS A 200 11.00 -12.36 13.45
N LYS A 201 10.82 -11.23 12.77
CA LYS A 201 10.61 -9.93 13.42
C LYS A 201 9.37 -9.91 14.31
N ILE A 202 8.25 -10.45 13.82
CA ILE A 202 7.00 -10.54 14.58
C ILE A 202 7.15 -11.49 15.79
N GLY A 203 7.79 -12.64 15.60
CA GLY A 203 8.01 -13.63 16.68
C GLY A 203 8.97 -13.15 17.77
N SER A 204 9.93 -12.30 17.43
CA SER A 204 10.88 -11.74 18.41
C SER A 204 10.32 -10.55 19.21
N GLY A 205 9.17 -10.02 18.81
CA GLY A 205 8.47 -8.92 19.48
C GLY A 205 7.43 -9.36 20.50
N ARG A 206 7.14 -10.66 20.55
CA ARG A 206 6.25 -11.31 21.54
C ARG A 206 7.10 -11.97 22.61
#